data_d210372341213823deac211543ed2863
#
_entry.id   d210372341213823deac211543ed2863
#
_cell.length_a   1.000
_cell.length_b   1.000
_cell.length_c   1.000
_cell.angle_alpha   90.00
_cell.angle_beta   90.00
_cell.angle_gamma   90.00
#
_symmetry.space_group_name_H-M   'P 1'
#
loop_
_entity.id
_entity.type
_entity.pdbx_description
1 polymer ?
#
loop_
_entity_poly.entity_id
_entity_poly.type
_entity_poly.pdbx_seq_one_letter_code
_entity_poly.pdbx_strand_id
1 'polypeptide(L)'
;MEMTDRKKQILKIVVEEYVAAAEPVGSKAIAQRMPGKISSATIRNELADLTEMGYLEQPHTSAGRVPSAKGYRLYVNELMERRSLSREEEEKLNTSLAEKLAGTDQVMARAGQMVSSFVGYPAYTVADHKTAATVRRFELIPVDQSSFIAVVMLSDSQVKSQLLPLQLPVADGGLPDMSHLLNTHFTGIGPEDMNGRLMSLSEQVSGQWFLPLNQVVEYAGRLLKEANSQEVFTGGAKEFLRFPEYRDADKAHDLMTFMVDNKEQLPAPTEGGPVQILIGPENLSEALRDSSVVVASYDIGDNMRGLVGVVGPTRMDYATVAARLSYFAESLGRMFGKNQLPPKEDQET
;
A
#
# COMPACT_ATOMS: atom_id res chain seq x y z
N MET A 1 36.02 6.70 -4.60
CA MET A 1 35.69 8.07 -4.13
C MET A 1 34.90 7.99 -2.85
N GLU A 2 35.15 8.90 -1.90
CA GLU A 2 34.49 8.90 -0.59
C GLU A 2 33.37 9.96 -0.58
N MET A 3 32.29 9.67 0.12
CA MET A 3 31.15 10.58 0.33
C MET A 3 31.49 11.54 1.48
N THR A 4 32.03 12.71 1.13
CA THR A 4 32.37 13.76 2.09
C THR A 4 31.15 14.59 2.50
N ASP A 5 31.21 15.28 3.65
CA ASP A 5 30.12 16.19 4.09
C ASP A 5 29.80 17.27 3.05
N ARG A 6 30.81 17.76 2.33
CA ARG A 6 30.62 18.70 1.23
C ARG A 6 29.81 18.09 0.09
N LYS A 7 30.11 16.86 -0.32
CA LYS A 7 29.35 16.12 -1.33
C LYS A 7 27.89 15.90 -0.89
N LYS A 8 27.70 15.51 0.37
CA LYS A 8 26.35 15.38 0.97
C LYS A 8 25.59 16.69 0.89
N GLN A 9 26.20 17.80 1.22
CA GLN A 9 25.57 19.12 1.20
C GLN A 9 25.25 19.59 -0.23
N ILE A 10 26.13 19.33 -1.19
CA ILE A 10 25.87 19.60 -2.61
C ILE A 10 24.72 18.74 -3.11
N LEU A 11 24.71 17.46 -2.80
CA LEU A 11 23.61 16.56 -3.18
C LEU A 11 22.27 17.03 -2.58
N LYS A 12 22.23 17.42 -1.30
CA LYS A 12 21.05 17.99 -0.65
C LYS A 12 20.52 19.19 -1.43
N ILE A 13 21.37 20.14 -1.76
CA ILE A 13 21.00 21.34 -2.52
C ILE A 13 20.48 20.97 -3.91
N VAL A 14 21.14 20.02 -4.61
CA VAL A 14 20.69 19.58 -5.94
C VAL A 14 19.30 18.95 -5.86
N VAL A 15 19.03 18.11 -4.87
CA VAL A 15 17.71 17.50 -4.70
C VAL A 15 16.65 18.57 -4.41
N GLU A 16 16.88 19.45 -3.46
CA GLU A 16 15.94 20.50 -3.06
C GLU A 16 15.61 21.46 -4.21
N GLU A 17 16.62 21.92 -4.96
CA GLU A 17 16.42 22.77 -6.13
C GLU A 17 15.64 22.05 -7.25
N TYR A 18 16.01 20.81 -7.53
CA TYR A 18 15.36 20.05 -8.59
C TYR A 18 13.90 19.70 -8.23
N VAL A 19 13.61 19.38 -6.98
CA VAL A 19 12.23 19.19 -6.50
C VAL A 19 11.40 20.45 -6.71
N ALA A 20 11.96 21.63 -6.44
CA ALA A 20 11.26 22.90 -6.54
C ALA A 20 11.04 23.34 -8.00
N ALA A 21 12.07 23.22 -8.86
CA ALA A 21 12.07 23.83 -10.19
C ALA A 21 11.79 22.85 -11.34
N ALA A 22 12.03 21.55 -11.15
CA ALA A 22 12.03 20.52 -12.20
C ALA A 22 13.06 20.80 -13.33
N GLU A 23 14.10 21.58 -13.05
CA GLU A 23 15.15 21.95 -14.01
C GLU A 23 16.53 21.48 -13.52
N PRO A 24 17.41 20.98 -14.43
CA PRO A 24 18.75 20.56 -14.06
C PRO A 24 19.55 21.65 -13.36
N VAL A 25 20.16 21.34 -12.22
CA VAL A 25 20.80 22.29 -11.31
C VAL A 25 22.24 22.55 -11.71
N GLY A 26 22.56 23.81 -11.97
CA GLY A 26 23.90 24.24 -12.36
C GLY A 26 24.79 24.62 -11.18
N SER A 27 26.13 24.53 -11.36
CA SER A 27 27.11 24.83 -10.31
C SER A 27 27.02 26.27 -9.74
N LYS A 28 26.51 27.22 -10.52
CA LYS A 28 26.32 28.62 -10.05
C LYS A 28 25.18 28.70 -9.01
N ALA A 29 24.07 28.05 -9.25
CA ALA A 29 22.94 28.01 -8.31
C ALA A 29 23.36 27.36 -6.99
N ILE A 30 24.11 26.24 -7.06
CA ILE A 30 24.62 25.56 -5.88
C ILE A 30 25.59 26.47 -5.12
N ALA A 31 26.49 27.19 -5.81
CA ALA A 31 27.46 28.09 -5.16
C ALA A 31 26.78 29.20 -4.34
N GLN A 32 25.59 29.65 -4.75
CA GLN A 32 24.82 30.68 -4.04
C GLN A 32 24.18 30.16 -2.74
N ARG A 33 23.90 28.86 -2.66
CA ARG A 33 23.27 28.21 -1.50
C ARG A 33 24.26 27.54 -0.55
N MET A 34 25.47 27.27 -1.02
CA MET A 34 26.49 26.65 -0.16
C MET A 34 26.92 27.59 0.96
N PRO A 35 27.00 27.11 2.21
CA PRO A 35 27.60 27.87 3.30
C PRO A 35 29.08 28.08 3.01
N GLY A 36 29.53 29.32 3.02
CA GLY A 36 30.89 29.71 2.68
C GLY A 36 31.09 30.02 1.20
N LYS A 37 32.22 30.67 0.88
CA LYS A 37 32.56 31.03 -0.52
C LYS A 37 33.28 29.88 -1.21
N ILE A 38 32.53 29.03 -1.90
CA ILE A 38 33.07 27.94 -2.72
C ILE A 38 32.99 28.35 -4.19
N SER A 39 34.07 28.14 -4.96
CA SER A 39 34.08 28.47 -6.37
C SER A 39 33.19 27.54 -7.19
N SER A 40 32.56 28.07 -8.24
CA SER A 40 31.77 27.22 -9.17
C SER A 40 32.62 26.14 -9.84
N ALA A 41 33.95 26.36 -9.95
CA ALA A 41 34.87 25.35 -10.49
C ALA A 41 35.01 24.17 -9.53
N THR A 42 35.18 24.42 -8.21
CA THR A 42 35.21 23.38 -7.19
C THR A 42 33.89 22.59 -7.19
N ILE A 43 32.75 23.28 -7.26
CA ILE A 43 31.45 22.62 -7.29
C ILE A 43 31.30 21.73 -8.53
N ARG A 44 31.81 22.15 -9.70
CA ARG A 44 31.80 21.33 -10.92
C ARG A 44 32.54 20.00 -10.73
N ASN A 45 33.68 20.02 -10.05
CA ASN A 45 34.43 18.80 -9.76
C ASN A 45 33.65 17.89 -8.81
N GLU A 46 33.07 18.43 -7.75
CA GLU A 46 32.23 17.66 -6.82
C GLU A 46 30.97 17.07 -7.52
N LEU A 47 30.35 17.81 -8.45
CA LEU A 47 29.24 17.32 -9.26
C LEU A 47 29.67 16.19 -10.21
N ALA A 48 30.88 16.28 -10.79
CA ALA A 48 31.43 15.20 -11.62
C ALA A 48 31.66 13.94 -10.78
N ASP A 49 32.26 14.09 -9.60
CA ASP A 49 32.46 12.99 -8.66
C ASP A 49 31.13 12.32 -8.25
N LEU A 50 30.12 13.13 -7.89
CA LEU A 50 28.78 12.62 -7.52
C LEU A 50 28.10 11.90 -8.69
N THR A 51 28.36 12.35 -9.93
CA THR A 51 27.85 11.68 -11.14
C THR A 51 28.56 10.35 -11.34
N GLU A 52 29.90 10.31 -11.21
CA GLU A 52 30.67 9.06 -11.30
C GLU A 52 30.29 8.05 -10.21
N MET A 53 29.98 8.55 -9.01
CA MET A 53 29.47 7.72 -7.90
C MET A 53 28.01 7.26 -8.11
N GLY A 54 27.31 7.76 -9.15
CA GLY A 54 25.94 7.39 -9.50
C GLY A 54 24.86 8.06 -8.66
N TYR A 55 25.15 9.13 -7.92
CA TYR A 55 24.16 9.89 -7.14
C TYR A 55 23.48 10.99 -7.97
N LEU A 56 24.14 11.45 -9.02
CA LEU A 56 23.61 12.44 -9.94
C LEU A 56 23.70 11.94 -11.39
N GLU A 57 22.87 12.50 -12.24
CA GLU A 57 22.85 12.28 -13.68
C GLU A 57 22.98 13.59 -14.42
N GLN A 58 23.48 13.53 -15.66
CA GLN A 58 23.54 14.65 -16.58
C GLN A 58 22.67 14.37 -17.78
N PRO A 59 21.46 14.98 -17.89
CA PRO A 59 20.54 14.69 -18.99
C PRO A 59 21.12 15.00 -20.37
N HIS A 60 21.91 16.07 -20.48
CA HIS A 60 22.58 16.50 -21.72
C HIS A 60 23.95 17.11 -21.39
N THR A 61 24.88 17.08 -22.34
CA THR A 61 26.27 17.54 -22.16
C THR A 61 26.41 18.97 -21.64
N SER A 62 25.48 19.87 -21.96
CA SER A 62 25.43 21.25 -21.48
C SER A 62 24.51 21.47 -20.28
N ALA A 63 23.79 20.46 -19.86
CA ALA A 63 22.85 20.58 -18.76
C ALA A 63 23.54 20.57 -17.38
N GLY A 64 22.84 21.09 -16.35
CA GLY A 64 23.18 20.90 -14.96
C GLY A 64 23.12 19.41 -14.55
N ARG A 65 22.90 19.17 -13.29
CA ARG A 65 22.74 17.82 -12.76
C ARG A 65 21.33 17.63 -12.22
N VAL A 66 20.84 16.39 -12.33
CA VAL A 66 19.58 15.93 -11.71
C VAL A 66 19.90 14.77 -10.76
N PRO A 67 19.14 14.58 -9.70
CA PRO A 67 19.33 13.44 -8.81
C PRO A 67 18.96 12.12 -9.50
N SER A 68 19.77 11.09 -9.31
CA SER A 68 19.41 9.71 -9.65
C SER A 68 18.52 9.10 -8.56
N ALA A 69 17.92 7.92 -8.78
CA ALA A 69 17.22 7.17 -7.76
C ALA A 69 18.10 6.91 -6.52
N LYS A 70 19.38 6.58 -6.71
CA LYS A 70 20.37 6.44 -5.63
C LYS A 70 20.60 7.75 -4.88
N GLY A 71 20.62 8.89 -5.59
CA GLY A 71 20.73 10.22 -4.99
C GLY A 71 19.54 10.57 -4.11
N TYR A 72 18.33 10.34 -4.60
CA TYR A 72 17.12 10.50 -3.80
C TYR A 72 17.08 9.57 -2.59
N ARG A 73 17.52 8.31 -2.73
CA ARG A 73 17.56 7.36 -1.62
C ARG A 73 18.48 7.83 -0.50
N LEU A 74 19.69 8.30 -0.84
CA LEU A 74 20.60 8.88 0.15
C LEU A 74 20.01 10.13 0.80
N TYR A 75 19.38 11.00 0.02
CA TYR A 75 18.69 12.19 0.53
C TYR A 75 17.64 11.83 1.56
N VAL A 76 16.73 10.92 1.23
CA VAL A 76 15.64 10.47 2.13
C VAL A 76 16.17 9.83 3.41
N ASN A 77 17.23 9.02 3.31
CA ASN A 77 17.75 8.28 4.45
C ASN A 77 18.59 9.14 5.42
N GLU A 78 19.37 10.10 4.87
CA GLU A 78 20.41 10.77 5.66
C GLU A 78 20.33 12.30 5.66
N LEU A 79 19.80 12.92 4.59
CA LEU A 79 19.94 14.36 4.36
C LEU A 79 18.65 15.14 4.53
N MET A 80 17.52 14.46 4.39
CA MET A 80 16.20 15.04 4.49
C MET A 80 15.88 15.42 5.94
N GLU A 81 15.48 16.67 6.14
CA GLU A 81 14.97 17.10 7.44
C GLU A 81 13.54 16.60 7.63
N ARG A 82 13.27 15.99 8.78
CA ARG A 82 11.91 15.57 9.13
C ARG A 82 11.06 16.82 9.35
N ARG A 83 9.92 16.87 8.68
CA ARG A 83 8.93 17.92 8.84
C ARG A 83 7.79 17.42 9.73
N SER A 84 7.22 18.32 10.54
CA SER A 84 5.91 18.14 11.19
C SER A 84 4.92 19.11 10.56
N LEU A 85 3.63 18.79 10.66
CA LEU A 85 2.58 19.68 10.21
C LEU A 85 2.54 20.93 11.11
N SER A 86 2.13 22.05 10.53
CA SER A 86 1.75 23.21 11.32
C SER A 86 0.38 22.98 11.96
N ARG A 87 0.08 23.70 13.05
CA ARG A 87 -1.23 23.62 13.71
C ARG A 87 -2.38 23.91 12.75
N GLU A 88 -2.19 24.84 11.83
CA GLU A 88 -3.20 25.19 10.83
C GLU A 88 -3.45 24.03 9.84
N GLU A 89 -2.40 23.33 9.41
CA GLU A 89 -2.52 22.13 8.56
C GLU A 89 -3.24 20.99 9.32
N GLU A 90 -2.92 20.79 10.59
CA GLU A 90 -3.57 19.78 11.45
C GLU A 90 -5.05 20.08 11.66
N GLU A 91 -5.42 21.32 11.99
CA GLU A 91 -6.81 21.75 12.20
C GLU A 91 -7.64 21.58 10.92
N LYS A 92 -7.11 22.01 9.77
CA LYS A 92 -7.77 21.83 8.46
C LYS A 92 -8.03 20.37 8.14
N LEU A 93 -7.05 19.51 8.38
CA LEU A 93 -7.19 18.08 8.14
C LEU A 93 -8.22 17.45 9.07
N ASN A 94 -8.13 17.70 10.37
CA ASN A 94 -9.04 17.13 11.36
C ASN A 94 -10.50 17.57 11.11
N THR A 95 -10.73 18.84 10.77
CA THR A 95 -12.06 19.34 10.40
C THR A 95 -12.59 18.62 9.16
N SER A 96 -11.75 18.49 8.11
CA SER A 96 -12.15 17.81 6.89
C SER A 96 -12.43 16.30 7.11
N LEU A 97 -11.66 15.64 7.97
CA LEU A 97 -11.90 14.25 8.36
C LEU A 97 -13.24 14.09 9.08
N ALA A 98 -13.49 14.93 10.09
CA ALA A 98 -14.72 14.88 10.87
C ALA A 98 -15.97 15.10 10.00
N GLU A 99 -15.95 16.10 9.10
CA GLU A 99 -17.08 16.44 8.25
C GLU A 99 -17.37 15.39 7.16
N LYS A 100 -16.33 14.87 6.52
CA LYS A 100 -16.48 14.04 5.31
C LYS A 100 -16.55 12.54 5.58
N LEU A 101 -16.01 12.08 6.71
CA LEU A 101 -15.98 10.67 7.06
C LEU A 101 -17.04 10.26 8.09
N ALA A 102 -17.65 11.21 8.79
CA ALA A 102 -18.70 10.91 9.78
C ALA A 102 -19.91 10.21 9.13
N GLY A 103 -20.24 9.01 9.63
CA GLY A 103 -21.48 8.30 9.26
C GLY A 103 -21.50 7.69 7.85
N THR A 104 -20.36 7.36 7.28
CA THR A 104 -20.29 6.80 5.91
C THR A 104 -19.74 5.40 5.90
N ASP A 105 -20.45 4.45 5.28
CA ASP A 105 -19.96 3.09 5.02
C ASP A 105 -18.80 3.06 4.00
N GLN A 106 -18.56 4.18 3.28
CA GLN A 106 -17.50 4.32 2.26
C GLN A 106 -16.32 5.18 2.75
N VAL A 107 -15.93 5.03 4.01
CA VAL A 107 -14.84 5.83 4.59
C VAL A 107 -13.54 5.68 3.80
N MET A 108 -13.19 4.48 3.39
CA MET A 108 -11.95 4.19 2.67
C MET A 108 -11.89 4.88 1.28
N ALA A 109 -12.96 4.82 0.52
CA ALA A 109 -13.03 5.48 -0.79
C ALA A 109 -12.90 7.01 -0.67
N ARG A 110 -13.51 7.61 0.34
CA ARG A 110 -13.41 9.05 0.60
C ARG A 110 -12.05 9.44 1.15
N ALA A 111 -11.42 8.59 1.97
CA ALA A 111 -10.09 8.81 2.50
C ALA A 111 -9.06 8.98 1.37
N GLY A 112 -9.09 8.16 0.31
CA GLY A 112 -8.22 8.30 -0.85
C GLY A 112 -8.34 9.65 -1.55
N GLN A 113 -9.56 10.15 -1.74
CA GLN A 113 -9.78 11.49 -2.33
C GLN A 113 -9.30 12.62 -1.41
N MET A 114 -9.49 12.49 -0.09
CA MET A 114 -9.05 13.48 0.87
C MET A 114 -7.53 13.55 0.94
N VAL A 115 -6.84 12.40 0.99
CA VAL A 115 -5.38 12.32 0.96
C VAL A 115 -4.86 13.00 -0.29
N SER A 116 -5.39 12.64 -1.46
CA SER A 116 -4.98 13.23 -2.72
C SER A 116 -5.10 14.76 -2.69
N SER A 117 -6.23 15.28 -2.22
CA SER A 117 -6.45 16.72 -2.12
C SER A 117 -5.52 17.42 -1.12
N PHE A 118 -5.19 16.75 0.00
CA PHE A 118 -4.33 17.30 1.05
C PHE A 118 -2.85 17.24 0.72
N VAL A 119 -2.43 16.14 0.08
CA VAL A 119 -1.02 15.91 -0.27
C VAL A 119 -0.68 16.51 -1.64
N GLY A 120 -1.66 16.59 -2.55
CA GLY A 120 -1.50 17.13 -3.90
C GLY A 120 -0.96 16.11 -4.91
N TYR A 121 -1.10 14.82 -4.61
CA TYR A 121 -0.70 13.68 -5.47
C TYR A 121 -1.86 12.70 -5.58
N PRO A 122 -1.94 11.92 -6.67
CA PRO A 122 -2.83 10.76 -6.73
C PRO A 122 -2.60 9.84 -5.55
N ALA A 123 -3.69 9.35 -4.96
CA ALA A 123 -3.65 8.57 -3.75
C ALA A 123 -4.41 7.25 -3.89
N TYR A 124 -4.06 6.30 -3.05
CA TYR A 124 -4.81 5.07 -2.86
C TYR A 124 -4.95 4.74 -1.39
N THR A 125 -6.01 4.03 -1.05
CA THR A 125 -6.22 3.45 0.27
C THR A 125 -6.50 1.97 0.13
N VAL A 126 -6.01 1.19 1.06
CA VAL A 126 -6.20 -0.26 1.10
C VAL A 126 -6.70 -0.64 2.48
N ALA A 127 -7.71 -1.49 2.54
CA ALA A 127 -8.04 -2.24 3.74
C ALA A 127 -7.50 -3.66 3.58
N ASP A 128 -6.71 -4.10 4.54
CA ASP A 128 -6.05 -5.39 4.53
C ASP A 128 -6.14 -6.06 5.91
N HIS A 129 -6.18 -7.37 5.93
CA HIS A 129 -6.12 -8.13 7.17
C HIS A 129 -4.66 -8.26 7.64
N LYS A 130 -4.41 -8.00 8.94
CA LYS A 130 -3.08 -8.18 9.54
C LYS A 130 -2.58 -9.61 9.46
N THR A 131 -3.53 -10.56 9.52
CA THR A 131 -3.28 -11.98 9.34
C THR A 131 -4.30 -12.53 8.36
N ALA A 132 -3.83 -13.31 7.40
CA ALA A 132 -4.71 -13.94 6.43
C ALA A 132 -5.75 -14.82 7.13
N ALA A 133 -6.99 -14.74 6.67
CA ALA A 133 -8.05 -15.60 7.13
C ALA A 133 -7.73 -17.07 6.76
N THR A 134 -7.98 -17.97 7.68
CA THR A 134 -7.82 -19.41 7.51
C THR A 134 -9.14 -20.12 7.81
N VAL A 135 -9.28 -21.35 7.38
CA VAL A 135 -10.44 -22.16 7.77
C VAL A 135 -10.36 -22.48 9.25
N ARG A 136 -11.42 -22.21 9.98
CA ARG A 136 -11.57 -22.61 11.39
C ARG A 136 -12.32 -23.92 11.54
N ARG A 137 -13.41 -24.11 10.79
CA ARG A 137 -14.26 -25.30 10.90
C ARG A 137 -15.15 -25.50 9.68
N PHE A 138 -15.41 -26.78 9.38
CA PHE A 138 -16.44 -27.21 8.46
C PHE A 138 -17.57 -27.91 9.23
N GLU A 139 -18.82 -27.71 8.77
CA GLU A 139 -19.98 -28.44 9.18
C GLU A 139 -20.81 -28.79 7.94
N LEU A 140 -21.17 -30.06 7.78
CA LEU A 140 -21.96 -30.52 6.64
C LEU A 140 -23.32 -31.00 7.15
N ILE A 141 -24.40 -30.39 6.69
CA ILE A 141 -25.76 -30.63 7.16
C ILE A 141 -26.57 -31.27 6.03
N PRO A 142 -27.08 -32.50 6.22
CA PRO A 142 -27.93 -33.12 5.22
C PRO A 142 -29.26 -32.35 5.05
N VAL A 143 -29.69 -32.14 3.82
CA VAL A 143 -30.97 -31.51 3.48
C VAL A 143 -31.92 -32.57 2.94
N ASP A 144 -31.50 -33.33 1.93
CA ASP A 144 -32.22 -34.41 1.32
C ASP A 144 -31.25 -35.48 0.75
N GLN A 145 -31.80 -36.45 -0.04
CA GLN A 145 -30.98 -37.53 -0.61
C GLN A 145 -30.01 -37.07 -1.69
N SER A 146 -30.21 -35.84 -2.23
CA SER A 146 -29.46 -35.28 -3.36
C SER A 146 -28.72 -33.99 -3.04
N SER A 147 -28.79 -33.47 -1.80
CA SER A 147 -28.19 -32.21 -1.43
C SER A 147 -27.82 -32.09 0.04
N PHE A 148 -26.82 -31.27 0.33
CA PHE A 148 -26.38 -30.91 1.68
C PHE A 148 -25.96 -29.46 1.76
N ILE A 149 -25.97 -28.84 2.93
CA ILE A 149 -25.43 -27.52 3.18
C ILE A 149 -24.02 -27.69 3.74
N ALA A 150 -23.05 -27.07 3.04
CA ALA A 150 -21.71 -26.88 3.55
C ALA A 150 -21.64 -25.53 4.30
N VAL A 151 -21.32 -25.58 5.59
CA VAL A 151 -21.06 -24.41 6.42
C VAL A 151 -19.56 -24.32 6.64
N VAL A 152 -18.97 -23.18 6.31
CA VAL A 152 -17.54 -22.89 6.51
C VAL A 152 -17.41 -21.74 7.48
N MET A 153 -16.65 -21.94 8.54
CA MET A 153 -16.28 -20.92 9.52
C MET A 153 -14.82 -20.52 9.29
N LEU A 154 -14.57 -19.24 9.15
CA LEU A 154 -13.22 -18.68 9.01
C LEU A 154 -12.67 -18.15 10.35
N SER A 155 -11.38 -17.93 10.42
CA SER A 155 -10.69 -17.44 11.62
C SER A 155 -11.08 -16.01 12.01
N ASP A 156 -11.53 -15.20 11.07
CA ASP A 156 -12.06 -13.85 11.24
C ASP A 156 -13.52 -13.82 11.75
N SER A 157 -14.04 -14.97 12.19
CA SER A 157 -15.40 -15.17 12.67
C SER A 157 -16.50 -15.10 11.60
N GLN A 158 -16.16 -15.02 10.32
CA GLN A 158 -17.14 -15.15 9.25
C GLN A 158 -17.67 -16.58 9.19
N VAL A 159 -18.98 -16.72 9.05
CA VAL A 159 -19.68 -18.00 8.83
C VAL A 159 -20.47 -17.88 7.54
N LYS A 160 -20.16 -18.74 6.59
CA LYS A 160 -20.85 -18.78 5.29
C LYS A 160 -21.37 -20.18 5.03
N SER A 161 -22.48 -20.27 4.33
CA SER A 161 -23.08 -21.56 3.97
C SER A 161 -23.51 -21.59 2.51
N GLN A 162 -23.41 -22.76 1.89
CA GLN A 162 -23.84 -23.00 0.52
C GLN A 162 -24.51 -24.38 0.41
N LEU A 163 -25.62 -24.43 -0.32
CA LEU A 163 -26.25 -25.68 -0.72
C LEU A 163 -25.44 -26.32 -1.85
N LEU A 164 -25.01 -27.57 -1.66
CA LEU A 164 -24.22 -28.31 -2.64
C LEU A 164 -24.96 -29.61 -3.02
N PRO A 165 -24.91 -30.02 -4.29
CA PRO A 165 -25.55 -31.24 -4.75
C PRO A 165 -24.72 -32.48 -4.40
N LEU A 166 -25.42 -33.59 -4.10
CA LEU A 166 -24.87 -34.94 -4.03
C LEU A 166 -25.19 -35.66 -5.35
N GLN A 167 -24.20 -36.15 -6.04
CA GLN A 167 -24.44 -36.93 -7.28
C GLN A 167 -24.90 -38.37 -7.00
N LEU A 168 -24.54 -38.89 -5.83
CA LEU A 168 -24.96 -40.20 -5.37
C LEU A 168 -25.42 -40.07 -3.91
N PRO A 169 -26.48 -40.83 -3.48
CA PRO A 169 -26.89 -40.84 -2.10
C PRO A 169 -25.71 -41.28 -1.22
N VAL A 170 -25.48 -40.51 -0.18
CA VAL A 170 -24.45 -40.83 0.83
C VAL A 170 -25.06 -41.72 1.88
N ALA A 171 -24.36 -42.80 2.26
CA ALA A 171 -24.79 -43.68 3.34
C ALA A 171 -24.95 -42.93 4.68
N ASP A 172 -25.80 -43.42 5.55
CA ASP A 172 -25.98 -42.88 6.88
C ASP A 172 -24.62 -42.74 7.60
N GLY A 173 -24.31 -41.53 8.11
CA GLY A 173 -23.04 -41.21 8.74
C GLY A 173 -21.96 -40.60 7.80
N GLY A 174 -22.12 -40.65 6.51
CA GLY A 174 -21.07 -40.23 5.58
C GLY A 174 -20.76 -38.74 5.56
N LEU A 175 -21.75 -37.84 5.74
CA LEU A 175 -21.49 -36.40 5.85
C LEU A 175 -20.75 -36.03 7.16
N PRO A 176 -21.08 -36.59 8.34
CA PRO A 176 -20.27 -36.44 9.53
C PRO A 176 -18.82 -36.89 9.37
N ASP A 177 -18.58 -38.04 8.72
CA ASP A 177 -17.22 -38.53 8.45
C ASP A 177 -16.45 -37.58 7.52
N MET A 178 -17.12 -37.07 6.50
CA MET A 178 -16.51 -36.06 5.60
C MET A 178 -16.24 -34.74 6.34
N SER A 179 -17.14 -34.28 7.21
CA SER A 179 -16.87 -33.09 8.07
C SER A 179 -15.65 -33.34 8.96
N HIS A 180 -15.52 -34.50 9.54
CA HIS A 180 -14.36 -34.85 10.35
C HIS A 180 -13.06 -34.84 9.54
N LEU A 181 -13.08 -35.43 8.36
CA LEU A 181 -11.96 -35.46 7.45
C LEU A 181 -11.52 -34.02 7.04
N LEU A 182 -12.49 -33.17 6.63
CA LEU A 182 -12.25 -31.79 6.31
C LEU A 182 -11.62 -31.03 7.48
N ASN A 183 -12.18 -31.18 8.69
CA ASN A 183 -11.66 -30.49 9.86
C ASN A 183 -10.26 -30.97 10.25
N THR A 184 -9.95 -32.25 10.03
CA THR A 184 -8.62 -32.81 10.31
C THR A 184 -7.55 -32.26 9.38
N HIS A 185 -7.88 -32.07 8.11
CA HIS A 185 -6.88 -31.73 7.08
C HIS A 185 -6.84 -30.26 6.67
N PHE A 186 -7.93 -29.50 6.87
CA PHE A 186 -8.04 -28.13 6.36
C PHE A 186 -8.18 -27.06 7.45
N THR A 187 -8.33 -27.41 8.72
CA THR A 187 -8.33 -26.40 9.80
C THR A 187 -6.98 -25.72 9.88
N GLY A 188 -6.98 -24.38 9.90
CA GLY A 188 -5.78 -23.55 9.91
C GLY A 188 -5.14 -23.33 8.53
N ILE A 189 -5.73 -23.87 7.46
CA ILE A 189 -5.21 -23.75 6.11
C ILE A 189 -5.69 -22.42 5.49
N GLY A 190 -4.78 -21.69 4.86
CA GLY A 190 -5.03 -20.48 4.09
C GLY A 190 -5.30 -20.75 2.60
N PRO A 191 -5.62 -19.70 1.81
CA PRO A 191 -6.04 -19.86 0.41
C PRO A 191 -4.95 -20.49 -0.48
N GLU A 192 -3.68 -20.24 -0.19
CA GLU A 192 -2.57 -20.74 -1.03
C GLU A 192 -2.32 -22.24 -0.89
N ASP A 193 -2.55 -22.78 0.31
CA ASP A 193 -2.29 -24.18 0.64
C ASP A 193 -3.48 -25.12 0.34
N MET A 194 -4.67 -24.57 0.06
CA MET A 194 -5.89 -25.34 -0.16
C MET A 194 -5.75 -26.38 -1.26
N ASN A 195 -5.23 -25.99 -2.42
CA ASN A 195 -5.08 -26.89 -3.57
C ASN A 195 -4.02 -27.98 -3.31
N GLY A 196 -2.90 -27.62 -2.70
CA GLY A 196 -1.85 -28.58 -2.35
C GLY A 196 -2.35 -29.64 -1.37
N ARG A 197 -3.11 -29.22 -0.38
CA ARG A 197 -3.72 -30.11 0.62
C ARG A 197 -4.79 -31.02 -0.01
N LEU A 198 -5.62 -30.47 -0.92
CA LEU A 198 -6.61 -31.24 -1.65
C LEU A 198 -5.96 -32.33 -2.52
N MET A 199 -4.88 -32.01 -3.25
CA MET A 199 -4.13 -32.99 -4.03
C MET A 199 -3.58 -34.13 -3.18
N SER A 200 -2.99 -33.80 -2.02
CA SER A 200 -2.46 -34.81 -1.10
C SER A 200 -3.57 -35.73 -0.54
N LEU A 201 -4.77 -35.18 -0.34
CA LEU A 201 -5.90 -35.94 0.18
C LEU A 201 -6.59 -36.77 -0.90
N SER A 202 -6.55 -36.31 -2.17
CA SER A 202 -7.17 -37.02 -3.31
C SER A 202 -6.57 -38.42 -3.54
N GLU A 203 -5.32 -38.63 -3.14
CA GLU A 203 -4.67 -39.95 -3.19
C GLU A 203 -5.23 -40.94 -2.14
N GLN A 204 -5.82 -40.42 -1.08
CA GLN A 204 -6.34 -41.21 0.05
C GLN A 204 -7.86 -41.38 -0.01
N VAL A 205 -8.58 -40.46 -0.67
CA VAL A 205 -10.02 -40.46 -0.79
C VAL A 205 -10.42 -40.88 -2.21
N SER A 206 -11.04 -42.04 -2.33
CA SER A 206 -11.48 -42.60 -3.61
C SER A 206 -13.00 -42.76 -3.66
N GLY A 207 -13.54 -42.87 -4.89
CA GLY A 207 -14.92 -43.20 -5.14
C GLY A 207 -15.89 -42.01 -4.96
N GLN A 208 -17.06 -42.31 -4.41
CA GLN A 208 -18.19 -41.36 -4.32
C GLN A 208 -17.93 -40.13 -3.46
N TRP A 209 -16.90 -40.14 -2.61
CA TRP A 209 -16.57 -39.04 -1.68
C TRP A 209 -15.75 -37.94 -2.30
N PHE A 210 -15.04 -38.23 -3.38
CA PHE A 210 -14.11 -37.27 -3.98
C PHE A 210 -14.80 -36.00 -4.50
N LEU A 211 -15.92 -36.16 -5.23
CA LEU A 211 -16.63 -35.00 -5.83
C LEU A 211 -17.24 -34.07 -4.78
N PRO A 212 -18.00 -34.55 -3.78
CA PRO A 212 -18.52 -33.68 -2.71
C PRO A 212 -17.40 -33.00 -1.91
N LEU A 213 -16.31 -33.72 -1.61
CA LEU A 213 -15.14 -33.16 -0.95
C LEU A 213 -14.53 -32.00 -1.75
N ASN A 214 -14.30 -32.23 -3.05
CA ASN A 214 -13.76 -31.20 -3.93
C ASN A 214 -14.64 -29.96 -3.96
N GLN A 215 -15.96 -30.10 -4.08
CA GLN A 215 -16.92 -28.99 -4.07
C GLN A 215 -16.84 -28.17 -2.77
N VAL A 216 -16.73 -28.83 -1.60
CA VAL A 216 -16.61 -28.12 -0.32
C VAL A 216 -15.27 -27.38 -0.22
N VAL A 217 -14.18 -28.01 -0.65
CA VAL A 217 -12.84 -27.38 -0.65
C VAL A 217 -12.75 -26.22 -1.62
N GLU A 218 -13.32 -26.34 -2.82
CA GLU A 218 -13.42 -25.23 -3.77
C GLU A 218 -14.27 -24.08 -3.23
N TYR A 219 -15.38 -24.40 -2.56
CA TYR A 219 -16.21 -23.38 -1.91
C TYR A 219 -15.43 -22.65 -0.81
N ALA A 220 -14.76 -23.38 0.07
CA ALA A 220 -13.92 -22.80 1.11
C ALA A 220 -12.76 -21.96 0.53
N GLY A 221 -12.14 -22.42 -0.56
CA GLY A 221 -11.09 -21.70 -1.28
C GLY A 221 -11.57 -20.37 -1.84
N ARG A 222 -12.79 -20.30 -2.40
CA ARG A 222 -13.42 -19.05 -2.84
C ARG A 222 -13.65 -18.10 -1.67
N LEU A 223 -14.23 -18.61 -0.57
CA LEU A 223 -14.47 -17.79 0.64
C LEU A 223 -13.18 -17.25 1.22
N LEU A 224 -12.12 -18.06 1.27
CA LEU A 224 -10.80 -17.59 1.73
C LEU A 224 -10.21 -16.53 0.82
N LYS A 225 -10.36 -16.67 -0.50
CA LYS A 225 -9.93 -15.63 -1.45
C LYS A 225 -10.70 -14.33 -1.26
N GLU A 226 -12.02 -14.41 -1.09
CA GLU A 226 -12.86 -13.25 -0.80
C GLU A 226 -12.47 -12.59 0.53
N ALA A 227 -12.31 -13.38 1.60
CA ALA A 227 -11.94 -12.88 2.92
C ALA A 227 -10.54 -12.28 2.98
N ASN A 228 -9.63 -12.75 2.12
CA ASN A 228 -8.27 -12.22 2.01
C ASN A 228 -8.09 -11.23 0.85
N SER A 229 -9.17 -10.86 0.15
CA SER A 229 -9.10 -9.85 -0.90
C SER A 229 -8.88 -8.48 -0.29
N GLN A 230 -7.93 -7.74 -0.87
CA GLN A 230 -7.69 -6.35 -0.49
C GLN A 230 -8.69 -5.45 -1.21
N GLU A 231 -9.39 -4.62 -0.45
CA GLU A 231 -10.19 -3.55 -1.04
C GLU A 231 -9.29 -2.34 -1.28
N VAL A 232 -9.04 -2.02 -2.55
CA VAL A 232 -8.22 -0.87 -2.95
C VAL A 232 -9.09 0.20 -3.58
N PHE A 233 -9.02 1.39 -3.02
CA PHE A 233 -9.70 2.59 -3.52
C PHE A 233 -8.66 3.60 -3.98
N THR A 234 -8.85 4.17 -5.16
CA THR A 234 -7.96 5.18 -5.73
C THR A 234 -8.66 6.53 -5.81
N GLY A 235 -7.90 7.62 -5.71
CA GLY A 235 -8.42 8.98 -5.78
C GLY A 235 -7.43 9.96 -6.38
N GLY A 236 -7.96 11.06 -6.95
CA GLY A 236 -7.15 12.16 -7.40
C GLY A 236 -6.31 11.92 -8.66
N ALA A 237 -6.72 11.04 -9.57
CA ALA A 237 -5.99 10.77 -10.81
C ALA A 237 -5.69 12.04 -11.63
N LYS A 238 -6.55 13.07 -11.56
CA LYS A 238 -6.31 14.39 -12.20
C LYS A 238 -5.05 15.09 -11.71
N GLU A 239 -4.56 14.78 -10.50
CA GLU A 239 -3.37 15.40 -9.93
C GLU A 239 -2.10 15.02 -10.70
N PHE A 240 -2.08 13.90 -11.44
CA PHE A 240 -0.97 13.57 -12.35
C PHE A 240 -0.72 14.66 -13.38
N LEU A 241 -1.78 15.27 -13.91
CA LEU A 241 -1.68 16.28 -14.96
C LEU A 241 -0.99 17.58 -14.52
N ARG A 242 -0.74 17.75 -13.21
CA ARG A 242 -0.02 18.92 -12.67
C ARG A 242 1.50 18.79 -12.82
N PHE A 243 2.00 17.59 -13.04
CA PHE A 243 3.43 17.33 -13.09
C PHE A 243 3.93 17.28 -14.54
N PRO A 244 5.04 17.99 -14.86
CA PRO A 244 5.62 17.99 -16.20
C PRO A 244 5.99 16.59 -16.71
N GLU A 245 6.37 15.69 -15.81
CA GLU A 245 6.76 14.31 -16.11
C GLU A 245 5.62 13.49 -16.74
N TYR A 246 4.38 13.84 -16.45
CA TYR A 246 3.18 13.18 -16.96
C TYR A 246 2.44 14.00 -18.04
N ARG A 247 3.14 14.92 -18.71
CA ARG A 247 2.61 15.61 -19.91
C ARG A 247 2.58 14.71 -21.13
N ASP A 248 3.41 13.65 -21.12
CA ASP A 248 3.31 12.58 -22.10
C ASP A 248 2.02 11.78 -21.83
N ALA A 249 1.13 11.79 -22.82
CA ALA A 249 -0.20 11.20 -22.69
C ALA A 249 -0.13 9.67 -22.51
N ASP A 250 0.84 9.02 -23.11
CA ASP A 250 1.01 7.56 -23.00
C ASP A 250 1.46 7.19 -21.60
N LYS A 251 2.46 7.88 -21.05
CA LYS A 251 2.92 7.66 -19.65
C LYS A 251 1.81 7.95 -18.64
N ALA A 252 1.07 9.03 -18.83
CA ALA A 252 -0.05 9.36 -17.94
C ALA A 252 -1.16 8.30 -18.02
N HIS A 253 -1.47 7.83 -19.23
CA HIS A 253 -2.46 6.78 -19.47
C HIS A 253 -2.05 5.47 -18.79
N ASP A 254 -0.81 5.01 -19.01
CA ASP A 254 -0.30 3.76 -18.44
C ASP A 254 -0.35 3.79 -16.91
N LEU A 255 0.06 4.89 -16.29
CA LEU A 255 0.03 5.03 -14.84
C LEU A 255 -1.39 5.12 -14.28
N MET A 256 -2.30 5.83 -14.95
CA MET A 256 -3.72 5.87 -14.56
C MET A 256 -4.38 4.50 -14.70
N THR A 257 -4.12 3.80 -15.80
CA THR A 257 -4.61 2.44 -16.04
C THR A 257 -4.07 1.49 -14.97
N PHE A 258 -2.78 1.58 -14.66
CA PHE A 258 -2.19 0.79 -13.59
C PHE A 258 -2.89 1.01 -12.23
N MET A 259 -3.16 2.25 -11.86
CA MET A 259 -3.82 2.57 -10.59
C MET A 259 -5.28 2.09 -10.53
N VAL A 260 -5.95 1.93 -11.66
CA VAL A 260 -7.36 1.48 -11.73
C VAL A 260 -7.45 -0.03 -11.87
N ASP A 261 -6.71 -0.61 -12.82
CA ASP A 261 -6.86 -2.00 -13.24
C ASP A 261 -5.91 -2.96 -12.51
N ASN A 262 -4.74 -2.47 -12.10
CA ASN A 262 -3.71 -3.25 -11.40
C ASN A 262 -3.49 -2.78 -9.96
N LYS A 263 -4.53 -2.26 -9.34
CA LYS A 263 -4.48 -1.69 -7.99
C LYS A 263 -3.98 -2.67 -6.92
N GLU A 264 -4.12 -3.97 -7.12
CA GLU A 264 -3.61 -5.02 -6.22
C GLU A 264 -2.07 -5.09 -6.19
N GLN A 265 -1.40 -4.52 -7.22
CA GLN A 265 0.06 -4.43 -7.31
C GLN A 265 0.61 -3.12 -6.71
N LEU A 266 -0.26 -2.25 -6.18
CA LEU A 266 0.17 -1.05 -5.48
C LEU A 266 0.95 -1.43 -4.22
N PRO A 267 2.09 -0.76 -3.95
CA PRO A 267 2.93 -1.10 -2.82
C PRO A 267 2.17 -1.05 -1.49
N ALA A 268 2.32 -2.11 -0.71
CA ALA A 268 1.90 -2.17 0.68
C ALA A 268 3.14 -2.13 1.57
N PRO A 269 3.12 -1.45 2.74
CA PRO A 269 4.26 -1.45 3.64
C PRO A 269 4.57 -2.87 4.09
N THR A 270 5.80 -3.29 3.88
CA THR A 270 6.40 -4.40 4.59
C THR A 270 6.78 -3.96 6.00
N GLU A 271 6.95 -4.91 6.92
CA GLU A 271 7.34 -4.63 8.31
C GLU A 271 8.52 -3.65 8.38
N GLY A 272 8.39 -2.52 9.09
CA GLY A 272 9.54 -1.64 9.26
C GLY A 272 9.32 -0.17 9.58
N GLY A 273 8.08 0.30 9.77
CA GLY A 273 7.86 1.69 10.19
C GLY A 273 6.51 2.28 9.76
N PRO A 274 6.14 3.43 10.34
CA PRO A 274 4.85 4.06 10.05
C PRO A 274 4.73 4.57 8.60
N VAL A 275 5.86 4.90 7.96
CA VAL A 275 5.91 5.40 6.58
C VAL A 275 7.02 4.72 5.81
N GLN A 276 6.73 4.23 4.62
CA GLN A 276 7.69 3.69 3.67
C GLN A 276 7.73 4.55 2.40
N ILE A 277 8.93 4.76 1.86
CA ILE A 277 9.16 5.51 0.63
C ILE A 277 9.85 4.58 -0.36
N LEU A 278 9.26 4.39 -1.52
CA LEU A 278 9.82 3.62 -2.64
C LEU A 278 10.11 4.57 -3.79
N ILE A 279 11.35 4.55 -4.32
CA ILE A 279 11.84 5.52 -5.29
C ILE A 279 12.22 4.82 -6.59
N GLY A 280 11.53 5.15 -7.67
CA GLY A 280 11.89 4.67 -9.00
C GLY A 280 11.96 3.13 -9.07
N PRO A 281 13.13 2.57 -9.42
CA PRO A 281 13.33 1.12 -9.58
C PRO A 281 13.13 0.27 -8.30
N GLU A 282 12.94 0.89 -7.14
CA GLU A 282 12.60 0.18 -5.91
C GLU A 282 11.15 -0.32 -5.91
N ASN A 283 10.31 0.24 -6.79
CA ASN A 283 8.98 -0.28 -7.04
C ASN A 283 9.08 -1.59 -7.84
N LEU A 284 8.36 -2.62 -7.41
CA LEU A 284 8.36 -3.92 -8.08
C LEU A 284 7.66 -3.87 -9.45
N SER A 285 6.70 -2.96 -9.62
CA SER A 285 5.97 -2.81 -10.88
C SER A 285 6.73 -1.92 -11.85
N GLU A 286 6.87 -2.38 -13.12
CA GLU A 286 7.48 -1.61 -14.20
C GLU A 286 6.74 -0.29 -14.46
N ALA A 287 5.41 -0.26 -14.31
CA ALA A 287 4.60 0.94 -14.45
C ALA A 287 4.96 2.05 -13.45
N LEU A 288 5.55 1.70 -12.31
CA LEU A 288 5.97 2.64 -11.26
C LEU A 288 7.46 2.95 -11.28
N ARG A 289 8.22 2.45 -12.27
CA ARG A 289 9.67 2.57 -12.33
C ARG A 289 10.18 4.01 -12.41
N ASP A 290 9.42 4.89 -13.07
CA ASP A 290 9.72 6.33 -13.18
C ASP A 290 9.00 7.16 -12.11
N SER A 291 8.37 6.50 -11.13
CA SER A 291 7.56 7.15 -10.09
C SER A 291 8.08 6.81 -8.71
N SER A 292 7.66 7.60 -7.73
CA SER A 292 7.86 7.28 -6.31
C SER A 292 6.52 7.04 -5.64
N VAL A 293 6.55 6.13 -4.66
CA VAL A 293 5.39 5.81 -3.82
C VAL A 293 5.76 6.09 -2.37
N VAL A 294 4.92 6.83 -1.69
CA VAL A 294 4.98 7.02 -0.24
C VAL A 294 3.75 6.38 0.36
N VAL A 295 3.91 5.44 1.28
CA VAL A 295 2.81 4.72 1.89
C VAL A 295 2.94 4.71 3.40
N ALA A 296 1.82 4.90 4.09
CA ALA A 296 1.69 4.83 5.53
C ALA A 296 0.64 3.81 5.93
N SER A 297 0.85 3.14 7.07
CA SER A 297 -0.09 2.18 7.62
C SER A 297 -0.73 2.70 8.90
N TYR A 298 -1.97 2.27 9.17
CA TYR A 298 -2.72 2.57 10.39
C TYR A 298 -3.57 1.39 10.81
N ASP A 299 -3.91 1.33 12.09
CA ASP A 299 -4.74 0.26 12.65
C ASP A 299 -6.22 0.60 12.49
N ILE A 300 -7.01 -0.32 11.93
CA ILE A 300 -8.47 -0.21 11.80
C ILE A 300 -9.18 -0.92 12.97
N GLY A 301 -8.49 -1.76 13.72
CA GLY A 301 -9.05 -2.68 14.71
C GLY A 301 -9.47 -4.01 14.09
N ASP A 302 -9.96 -4.93 14.92
CA ASP A 302 -10.51 -6.25 14.51
C ASP A 302 -9.60 -7.03 13.54
N ASN A 303 -8.29 -7.04 13.81
CA ASN A 303 -7.26 -7.68 12.98
C ASN A 303 -7.12 -7.09 11.56
N MET A 304 -7.61 -5.86 11.34
CA MET A 304 -7.47 -5.16 10.07
C MET A 304 -6.42 -4.05 10.16
N ARG A 305 -5.75 -3.82 9.04
CA ARG A 305 -4.79 -2.75 8.81
C ARG A 305 -5.24 -1.90 7.63
N GLY A 306 -5.24 -0.60 7.80
CA GLY A 306 -5.41 0.35 6.70
C GLY A 306 -4.07 0.79 6.16
N LEU A 307 -4.00 0.99 4.86
CA LEU A 307 -2.87 1.59 4.18
C LEU A 307 -3.36 2.81 3.42
N VAL A 308 -2.55 3.84 3.42
CA VAL A 308 -2.76 5.03 2.60
C VAL A 308 -1.46 5.35 1.88
N GLY A 309 -1.53 5.47 0.56
CA GLY A 309 -0.36 5.74 -0.26
C GLY A 309 -0.62 6.83 -1.28
N VAL A 310 0.45 7.47 -1.72
CA VAL A 310 0.45 8.42 -2.83
C VAL A 310 1.50 8.04 -3.86
N VAL A 311 1.19 8.33 -5.12
CA VAL A 311 2.07 8.08 -6.26
C VAL A 311 2.39 9.40 -6.91
N GLY A 312 3.65 9.61 -7.26
CA GLY A 312 4.09 10.83 -7.94
C GLY A 312 5.45 10.67 -8.61
N PRO A 313 5.97 11.72 -9.26
CA PRO A 313 7.28 11.68 -9.90
C PRO A 313 8.39 11.45 -8.87
N THR A 314 9.54 10.94 -9.30
CA THR A 314 10.70 10.72 -8.43
C THR A 314 11.20 12.01 -7.75
N ARG A 315 10.95 13.20 -8.33
CA ARG A 315 11.22 14.49 -7.69
C ARG A 315 10.12 14.93 -6.72
N MET A 316 9.68 14.07 -5.86
CA MET A 316 8.66 14.38 -4.85
C MET A 316 9.26 15.17 -3.67
N ASP A 317 8.49 16.09 -3.08
CA ASP A 317 8.83 16.66 -1.75
C ASP A 317 8.55 15.62 -0.66
N TYR A 318 9.51 14.70 -0.52
CA TYR A 318 9.37 13.54 0.39
C TYR A 318 9.13 13.97 1.84
N ALA A 319 9.75 15.06 2.30
CA ALA A 319 9.61 15.54 3.67
C ALA A 319 8.17 15.97 3.97
N THR A 320 7.59 16.77 3.09
CA THR A 320 6.20 17.24 3.22
C THR A 320 5.21 16.10 3.02
N VAL A 321 5.42 15.25 2.01
CA VAL A 321 4.53 14.13 1.71
C VAL A 321 4.52 13.12 2.86
N ALA A 322 5.68 12.71 3.35
CA ALA A 322 5.78 11.77 4.46
C ALA A 322 5.12 12.32 5.74
N ALA A 323 5.36 13.59 6.07
CA ALA A 323 4.74 14.23 7.22
C ALA A 323 3.21 14.25 7.14
N ARG A 324 2.67 14.67 5.99
CA ARG A 324 1.22 14.74 5.77
C ARG A 324 0.59 13.36 5.78
N LEU A 325 1.23 12.39 5.15
CA LEU A 325 0.71 11.03 5.06
C LEU A 325 0.74 10.32 6.41
N SER A 326 1.83 10.50 7.20
CA SER A 326 1.92 9.99 8.57
C SER A 326 0.80 10.52 9.44
N TYR A 327 0.61 11.85 9.47
CA TYR A 327 -0.43 12.48 10.27
C TYR A 327 -1.84 12.03 9.85
N PHE A 328 -2.07 11.89 8.53
CA PHE A 328 -3.35 11.39 8.02
C PHE A 328 -3.61 9.96 8.47
N ALA A 329 -2.63 9.07 8.36
CA ALA A 329 -2.71 7.68 8.81
C ALA A 329 -2.98 7.59 10.31
N GLU A 330 -2.26 8.36 11.13
CA GLU A 330 -2.50 8.43 12.58
C GLU A 330 -3.91 8.93 12.92
N SER A 331 -4.42 9.91 12.16
CA SER A 331 -5.76 10.45 12.37
C SER A 331 -6.84 9.43 11.99
N LEU A 332 -6.66 8.69 10.89
CA LEU A 332 -7.54 7.58 10.55
C LEU A 332 -7.49 6.46 11.60
N GLY A 333 -6.30 6.08 12.05
CA GLY A 333 -6.13 5.07 13.10
C GLY A 333 -6.86 5.45 14.40
N ARG A 334 -6.84 6.73 14.78
CA ARG A 334 -7.62 7.24 15.93
C ARG A 334 -9.13 7.18 15.71
N MET A 335 -9.59 7.38 14.48
CA MET A 335 -11.02 7.31 14.14
C MET A 335 -11.54 5.87 14.13
N PHE A 336 -10.77 4.93 13.62
CA PHE A 336 -11.14 3.52 13.53
C PHE A 336 -10.79 2.73 14.80
N GLY A 337 -9.72 3.11 15.50
CA GLY A 337 -9.34 2.46 16.75
C GLY A 337 -10.45 2.60 17.81
N LYS A 338 -10.63 1.57 18.62
CA LYS A 338 -11.61 1.54 19.73
C LYS A 338 -11.41 2.61 20.82
N ASN A 339 -10.42 3.46 20.70
CA ASN A 339 -10.27 4.62 21.57
C ASN A 339 -11.22 5.73 21.08
N GLN A 340 -12.43 5.68 21.62
CA GLN A 340 -13.34 6.83 21.59
C GLN A 340 -12.57 8.09 22.00
N LEU A 341 -12.72 9.15 21.21
CA LEU A 341 -12.33 10.49 21.64
C LEU A 341 -12.84 10.71 23.07
N PRO A 342 -12.03 11.22 24.01
CA PRO A 342 -12.55 11.61 25.31
C PRO A 342 -13.72 12.59 25.07
N PRO A 343 -14.80 12.48 25.86
CA PRO A 343 -15.91 13.41 25.77
C PRO A 343 -15.33 14.84 25.86
N LYS A 344 -15.81 15.75 25.00
CA LYS A 344 -15.55 17.16 25.16
C LYS A 344 -15.94 17.49 26.60
N GLU A 345 -14.98 17.90 27.40
CA GLU A 345 -15.29 18.57 28.67
C GLU A 345 -16.04 19.84 28.27
N ASP A 346 -17.36 19.84 28.52
CA ASP A 346 -18.16 21.03 28.53
C ASP A 346 -17.56 21.95 29.58
N GLN A 347 -16.85 22.98 29.14
CA GLN A 347 -16.51 24.09 30.00
C GLN A 347 -17.82 24.86 30.26
N GLU A 348 -18.55 24.41 31.28
CA GLU A 348 -19.51 25.22 31.97
C GLU A 348 -18.78 26.17 32.91
N THR A 349 -19.16 27.45 32.77
CA THR A 349 -18.93 28.65 33.60
C THR A 349 -17.62 29.35 33.44
#